data_d985a40f6ee4c14ebe97a9565b2fdc05
#
_entry.id   d985a40f6ee4c14ebe97a9565b2fdc05
#
_cell.length_a   1.000
_cell.length_b   1.000
_cell.length_c   1.000
_cell.angle_alpha   90.00
_cell.angle_beta   90.00
_cell.angle_gamma   90.00
#
_symmetry.space_group_name_H-M   'P 1'
#
loop_
_entity.id
_entity.type
_entity.pdbx_description
1 polymer ?
#
loop_
_entity_poly.entity_id
_entity_poly.type
_entity_poly.pdbx_seq_one_letter_code
_entity_poly.pdbx_strand_id
1 'polypeptide(L)'
;MNKIFNPLENIDKFILICVGLLGILSLTMLESTVYEDGFVLARPVLIQAIAYLLGFGVLLFIQNLDYRFFIGLEKILYVLSVLFLLTVYIPGLGQENYGSRAWINLGITTLQPSEFVKIPFVLIMAGYLSEHRD
;
A
#
# COMPACT_ATOMS: atom_id res chain seq x y z
N MET A 1 17.69 29.34 10.12
CA MET A 1 16.37 29.32 10.79
C MET A 1 15.81 27.92 10.62
N ASN A 2 15.92 27.07 11.65
CA ASN A 2 15.45 25.69 11.60
C ASN A 2 13.92 25.70 11.55
N LYS A 3 13.33 25.42 10.38
CA LYS A 3 11.93 25.01 10.34
C LYS A 3 11.82 23.73 11.15
N ILE A 4 11.18 23.82 12.31
CA ILE A 4 10.76 22.65 13.07
C ILE A 4 9.94 21.82 12.10
N PHE A 5 10.44 20.64 11.79
CA PHE A 5 9.84 19.70 10.85
C PHE A 5 8.54 19.20 11.46
N ASN A 6 7.40 19.75 11.02
CA ASN A 6 6.08 19.26 11.38
C ASN A 6 5.60 18.29 10.29
N PRO A 7 5.82 16.99 10.49
CA PRO A 7 5.50 15.99 9.46
C PRO A 7 4.01 15.92 9.12
N LEU A 8 3.13 16.50 9.94
CA LEU A 8 1.68 16.49 9.72
C LEU A 8 1.14 17.74 9.01
N GLU A 9 1.95 18.79 8.80
CA GLU A 9 1.50 20.03 8.14
C GLU A 9 1.23 19.86 6.64
N ASN A 10 1.92 18.92 6.00
CA ASN A 10 1.82 18.66 4.55
C ASN A 10 0.79 17.58 4.19
N ILE A 11 0.14 16.97 5.18
CA ILE A 11 -0.88 15.94 4.95
C ILE A 11 -2.26 16.59 4.98
N ASP A 12 -3.09 16.27 4.00
CA ASP A 12 -4.49 16.65 4.03
C ASP A 12 -5.19 15.96 5.22
N LYS A 13 -5.56 16.79 6.20
CA LYS A 13 -6.18 16.32 7.45
C LYS A 13 -7.50 15.61 7.20
N PHE A 14 -8.25 16.02 6.17
CA PHE A 14 -9.51 15.38 5.82
C PHE A 14 -9.28 13.95 5.34
N ILE A 15 -8.32 13.74 4.44
CA ILE A 15 -7.93 12.41 3.95
C ILE A 15 -7.45 11.55 5.12
N LEU A 16 -6.62 12.09 6.00
CA LEU A 16 -6.09 11.35 7.15
C LEU A 16 -7.21 10.89 8.09
N ILE A 17 -8.19 11.76 8.37
CA ILE A 17 -9.36 11.41 9.19
C ILE A 17 -10.19 10.30 8.52
N CYS A 18 -10.46 10.42 7.22
CA CYS A 18 -11.21 9.40 6.46
C CYS A 18 -10.49 8.05 6.50
N VAL A 19 -9.18 8.02 6.27
CA VAL A 19 -8.38 6.79 6.33
C VAL A 19 -8.39 6.20 7.74
N GLY A 20 -8.30 7.03 8.78
CA GLY A 20 -8.38 6.60 10.17
C GLY A 20 -9.73 5.96 10.51
N LEU A 21 -10.83 6.61 10.10
CA LEU A 21 -12.19 6.07 10.31
C LEU A 21 -12.40 4.75 9.57
N LEU A 22 -11.94 4.64 8.32
CA LEU A 22 -12.00 3.39 7.55
C LEU A 22 -11.14 2.30 8.20
N GLY A 23 -9.99 2.66 8.77
CA GLY A 23 -9.14 1.73 9.50
C GLY A 23 -9.81 1.17 10.74
N ILE A 24 -10.45 2.02 11.55
CA ILE A 24 -11.20 1.60 12.74
C ILE A 24 -12.36 0.69 12.34
N LEU A 25 -13.12 1.08 11.32
CA LEU A 25 -14.25 0.30 10.81
C LEU A 25 -13.78 -1.07 10.30
N SER A 26 -12.64 -1.13 9.60
CA SER A 26 -12.05 -2.39 9.12
C SER A 26 -11.65 -3.31 10.28
N LEU A 27 -11.02 -2.78 11.32
CA LEU A 27 -10.65 -3.57 12.50
C LEU A 27 -11.87 -4.12 13.24
N THR A 28 -12.91 -3.30 13.43
CA THR A 28 -14.14 -3.74 14.11
C THR A 28 -14.90 -4.80 13.32
N MET A 29 -14.92 -4.68 11.98
CA MET A 29 -15.53 -5.70 11.12
C MET A 29 -14.73 -7.00 11.14
N LEU A 30 -13.40 -6.91 11.12
CA LEU A 30 -12.53 -8.08 11.18
C LEU A 30 -12.68 -8.80 12.51
N GLU A 31 -12.76 -8.06 13.62
CA GLU A 31 -12.98 -8.63 14.95
C GLU A 31 -14.32 -9.36 15.03
N SER A 32 -15.39 -8.79 14.46
CA SER A 32 -16.72 -9.40 14.46
C SER A 32 -16.81 -10.71 13.69
N THR A 33 -15.98 -10.88 12.66
CA THR A 33 -15.94 -12.13 11.85
C THR A 33 -15.12 -13.25 12.51
N VAL A 34 -14.23 -12.92 13.44
CA VAL A 34 -13.34 -13.90 14.10
C VAL A 34 -13.83 -14.22 15.53
N TYR A 35 -14.95 -13.64 15.97
CA TYR A 35 -15.48 -13.71 17.32
C TYR A 35 -16.14 -15.08 17.64
N GLU A 36 -15.52 -16.21 17.30
CA GLU A 36 -16.07 -17.50 17.69
C GLU A 36 -15.56 -18.08 19.01
N ASP A 37 -14.46 -17.57 19.61
CA ASP A 37 -13.79 -18.25 20.75
C ASP A 37 -13.36 -17.36 21.92
N GLY A 38 -14.11 -16.33 22.28
CA GLY A 38 -13.80 -15.53 23.46
C GLY A 38 -12.69 -14.48 23.22
N PHE A 39 -12.60 -13.54 24.14
CA PHE A 39 -11.83 -12.29 24.10
C PHE A 39 -10.30 -12.51 23.98
N VAL A 40 -9.85 -13.07 22.86
CA VAL A 40 -8.44 -13.10 22.47
C VAL A 40 -8.32 -12.29 21.21
N LEU A 41 -7.46 -11.25 21.23
CA LEU A 41 -7.15 -10.43 20.07
C LEU A 41 -6.74 -11.36 18.93
N ALA A 42 -7.66 -11.64 18.03
CA ALA A 42 -7.48 -12.66 17.02
C ALA A 42 -6.24 -12.31 16.15
N ARG A 43 -5.41 -13.29 15.87
CA ARG A 43 -4.17 -13.10 15.10
C ARG A 43 -4.34 -12.22 13.85
N PRO A 44 -5.44 -12.34 13.07
CA PRO A 44 -5.69 -11.44 11.92
C PRO A 44 -5.84 -9.97 12.29
N VAL A 45 -6.54 -9.66 13.40
CA VAL A 45 -6.74 -8.29 13.87
C VAL A 45 -5.41 -7.64 14.27
N LEU A 46 -4.56 -8.41 14.95
CA LEU A 46 -3.24 -7.95 15.36
C LEU A 46 -2.32 -7.68 14.16
N ILE A 47 -2.33 -8.57 13.17
CA ILE A 47 -1.58 -8.39 11.92
C ILE A 47 -2.06 -7.12 11.21
N GLN A 48 -3.37 -6.92 11.11
CA GLN A 48 -3.96 -5.75 10.47
C GLN A 48 -3.62 -4.45 11.21
N ALA A 49 -3.66 -4.44 12.53
CA ALA A 49 -3.27 -3.28 13.34
C ALA A 49 -1.79 -2.92 13.14
N ILE A 50 -0.90 -3.92 13.13
CA ILE A 50 0.52 -3.72 12.84
C ILE A 50 0.72 -3.18 11.42
N ALA A 51 -0.02 -3.71 10.43
CA ALA A 51 0.05 -3.24 9.06
C ALA A 51 -0.37 -1.76 8.94
N TYR A 52 -1.39 -1.31 9.68
CA TYR A 52 -1.77 0.11 9.73
C TYR A 52 -0.68 0.98 10.36
N LEU A 53 -0.06 0.55 11.44
CA LEU A 53 1.06 1.28 12.06
C LEU A 53 2.25 1.40 11.12
N LEU A 54 2.62 0.32 10.45
CA LEU A 54 3.68 0.32 9.45
C LEU A 54 3.32 1.21 8.26
N GLY A 55 2.08 1.12 7.75
CA GLY A 55 1.58 1.96 6.66
C GLY A 55 1.62 3.45 7.01
N PHE A 56 1.26 3.81 8.25
CA PHE A 56 1.37 5.18 8.73
C PHE A 56 2.83 5.64 8.80
N GLY A 57 3.74 4.78 9.27
CA GLY A 57 5.18 5.06 9.25
C GLY A 57 5.72 5.29 7.84
N VAL A 58 5.32 4.47 6.87
CA VAL A 58 5.66 4.63 5.45
C VAL A 58 5.09 5.93 4.89
N LEU A 59 3.85 6.31 5.23
CA LEU A 59 3.25 7.57 4.82
C LEU A 59 4.08 8.77 5.31
N LEU A 60 4.48 8.77 6.58
CA LEU A 60 5.34 9.82 7.13
C LEU A 60 6.73 9.86 6.47
N PHE A 61 7.24 8.73 6.02
CA PHE A 61 8.51 8.66 5.30
C PHE A 61 8.38 9.20 3.87
N ILE A 62 7.36 8.75 3.13
CA ILE A 62 7.17 9.11 1.70
C ILE A 62 6.90 10.61 1.53
N GLN A 63 6.18 11.26 2.45
CA GLN A 63 5.92 12.71 2.34
C GLN A 63 7.19 13.57 2.33
N ASN A 64 8.33 13.00 2.78
CA ASN A 64 9.63 13.67 2.77
C ASN A 64 10.40 13.45 1.47
N LEU A 65 9.93 12.55 0.61
CA LEU A 65 10.55 12.27 -0.67
C LEU A 65 10.08 13.32 -1.70
N ASP A 66 11.03 13.88 -2.43
CA ASP A 66 10.70 14.74 -3.55
C ASP A 66 10.22 13.87 -4.72
N TYR A 67 8.92 13.95 -5.03
CA TYR A 67 8.32 13.20 -6.15
C TYR A 67 8.95 13.56 -7.51
N ARG A 68 9.61 14.72 -7.60
CA ARG A 68 10.34 15.16 -8.81
C ARG A 68 11.48 14.23 -9.16
N PHE A 69 12.01 13.49 -8.19
CA PHE A 69 13.03 12.46 -8.45
C PHE A 69 12.51 11.35 -9.37
N PHE A 70 11.20 11.09 -9.35
CA PHE A 70 10.56 10.07 -10.16
C PHE A 70 10.18 10.55 -11.57
N ILE A 71 10.25 11.88 -11.81
CA ILE A 71 10.04 12.45 -13.15
C ILE A 71 11.24 12.06 -14.02
N GLY A 72 10.97 11.46 -15.17
CA GLY A 72 12.01 10.91 -16.08
C GLY A 72 12.34 9.43 -15.83
N LEU A 73 11.81 8.83 -14.74
CA LEU A 73 11.94 7.39 -14.48
C LEU A 73 10.70 6.59 -14.89
N GLU A 74 9.70 7.23 -15.53
CA GLU A 74 8.39 6.62 -15.83
C GLU A 74 8.54 5.32 -16.61
N LYS A 75 9.43 5.28 -17.62
CA LYS A 75 9.67 4.09 -18.45
C LYS A 75 10.24 2.94 -17.63
N ILE A 76 11.19 3.26 -16.74
CA ILE A 76 11.83 2.26 -15.86
C ILE A 76 10.80 1.73 -14.86
N LEU A 77 10.05 2.64 -14.23
CA LEU A 77 8.97 2.28 -13.29
C LEU A 77 7.92 1.41 -13.97
N TYR A 78 7.54 1.73 -15.21
CA TYR A 78 6.60 0.93 -15.98
C TYR A 78 7.12 -0.49 -16.21
N VAL A 79 8.34 -0.64 -16.72
CA VAL A 79 8.93 -1.96 -16.97
C VAL A 79 9.04 -2.77 -15.68
N LEU A 80 9.55 -2.16 -14.60
CA LEU A 80 9.64 -2.82 -13.30
C LEU A 80 8.27 -3.25 -12.77
N SER A 81 7.24 -2.42 -12.94
CA SER A 81 5.87 -2.72 -12.55
C SER A 81 5.32 -3.94 -13.30
N VAL A 82 5.53 -3.99 -14.62
CA VAL A 82 5.11 -5.13 -15.45
C VAL A 82 5.86 -6.39 -15.04
N LEU A 83 7.19 -6.31 -14.87
CA LEU A 83 7.99 -7.45 -14.43
C LEU A 83 7.53 -7.94 -13.04
N PHE A 84 7.21 -7.02 -12.12
CA PHE A 84 6.71 -7.39 -10.80
C PHE A 84 5.34 -8.07 -10.87
N LEU A 85 4.42 -7.61 -11.73
CA LEU A 85 3.16 -8.29 -11.97
C LEU A 85 3.34 -9.71 -12.53
N LEU A 86 4.34 -9.92 -13.37
CA LEU A 86 4.62 -11.22 -13.98
C LEU A 86 5.17 -12.24 -12.98
N THR A 87 5.69 -11.81 -11.81
CA THR A 87 6.22 -12.73 -10.79
C THR A 87 5.18 -13.73 -10.28
N VAL A 88 3.88 -13.38 -10.37
CA VAL A 88 2.78 -14.29 -9.98
C VAL A 88 2.74 -15.56 -10.81
N TYR A 89 3.23 -15.50 -12.06
CA TYR A 89 3.26 -16.66 -12.96
C TYR A 89 4.46 -17.58 -12.75
N ILE A 90 5.43 -17.18 -11.91
CA ILE A 90 6.59 -18.02 -11.61
C ILE A 90 6.13 -19.25 -10.81
N PRO A 91 6.43 -20.49 -11.27
CA PRO A 91 6.10 -21.69 -10.55
C PRO A 91 6.71 -21.71 -9.14
N GLY A 92 5.90 -22.02 -8.13
CA GLY A 92 6.33 -22.04 -6.73
C GLY A 92 6.22 -20.71 -5.97
N LEU A 93 6.09 -19.55 -6.65
CA LEU A 93 5.87 -18.24 -6.04
C LEU A 93 4.39 -17.85 -6.06
N GLY A 94 3.75 -17.98 -7.20
CA GLY A 94 2.35 -17.60 -7.38
C GLY A 94 1.40 -18.58 -6.72
N GLN A 95 0.47 -18.05 -5.91
CA GLN A 95 -0.60 -18.83 -5.28
C GLN A 95 -1.91 -18.58 -6.00
N GLU A 96 -2.62 -19.66 -6.28
CA GLU A 96 -3.96 -19.62 -6.84
C GLU A 96 -4.98 -19.65 -5.71
N ASN A 97 -5.77 -18.59 -5.60
CA ASN A 97 -6.87 -18.49 -4.66
C ASN A 97 -8.16 -18.21 -5.43
N TYR A 98 -9.19 -19.02 -5.22
CA TYR A 98 -10.50 -18.89 -5.87
C TYR A 98 -10.43 -18.79 -7.41
N GLY A 99 -9.55 -19.59 -8.04
CA GLY A 99 -9.38 -19.60 -9.50
C GLY A 99 -8.60 -18.43 -10.09
N SER A 100 -8.01 -17.57 -9.25
CA SER A 100 -7.19 -16.44 -9.68
C SER A 100 -5.77 -16.54 -9.13
N ARG A 101 -4.77 -16.36 -10.01
CA ARG A 101 -3.36 -16.24 -9.63
C ARG A 101 -3.01 -14.77 -9.49
N ALA A 102 -3.20 -14.22 -8.30
CA ALA A 102 -2.95 -12.80 -8.03
C ALA A 102 -2.04 -12.56 -6.82
N TRP A 103 -1.71 -13.60 -6.06
CA TRP A 103 -0.92 -13.51 -4.83
C TRP A 103 0.40 -14.26 -4.93
N ILE A 104 1.41 -13.71 -4.28
CA ILE A 104 2.71 -14.35 -4.02
C ILE A 104 2.68 -14.86 -2.58
N ASN A 105 3.04 -16.15 -2.41
CA ASN A 105 3.18 -16.74 -1.09
C ASN A 105 4.57 -16.42 -0.52
N LEU A 106 4.62 -15.66 0.58
CA LEU A 106 5.85 -15.34 1.31
C LEU A 106 6.10 -16.26 2.51
N GLY A 107 5.30 -17.33 2.65
CA GLY A 107 5.38 -18.29 3.74
C GLY A 107 4.62 -17.86 5.01
N ILE A 108 4.80 -16.62 5.45
CA ILE A 108 4.15 -16.05 6.64
C ILE A 108 2.84 -15.34 6.27
N THR A 109 2.82 -14.72 5.08
CA THR A 109 1.69 -13.96 4.55
C THR A 109 1.69 -14.03 3.03
N THR A 110 0.60 -13.61 2.41
CA THR A 110 0.48 -13.47 0.97
C THR A 110 0.57 -12.01 0.58
N LEU A 111 1.24 -11.72 -0.53
CA LEU A 111 1.41 -10.39 -1.08
C LEU A 111 0.75 -10.35 -2.46
N GLN A 112 -0.03 -9.30 -2.71
CA GLN A 112 -0.63 -9.07 -4.02
C GLN A 112 0.19 -8.01 -4.77
N PRO A 113 0.93 -8.34 -5.84
CA PRO A 113 1.77 -7.40 -6.56
C PRO A 113 1.01 -6.21 -7.13
N SER A 114 -0.24 -6.39 -7.54
CA SER A 114 -1.08 -5.31 -8.07
C SER A 114 -1.33 -4.18 -7.05
N GLU A 115 -1.33 -4.46 -5.76
CA GLU A 115 -1.45 -3.42 -4.73
C GLU A 115 -0.24 -2.48 -4.72
N PHE A 116 0.95 -3.05 -4.89
CA PHE A 116 2.20 -2.29 -4.92
C PHE A 116 2.38 -1.50 -6.22
N VAL A 117 1.95 -2.06 -7.35
CA VAL A 117 2.05 -1.43 -8.67
C VAL A 117 1.14 -0.20 -8.79
N LYS A 118 0.12 -0.06 -7.97
CA LYS A 118 -0.72 1.16 -7.94
C LYS A 118 0.10 2.43 -7.70
N ILE A 119 1.12 2.35 -6.84
CA ILE A 119 1.95 3.53 -6.50
C ILE A 119 2.75 4.03 -7.72
N PRO A 120 3.61 3.21 -8.36
CA PRO A 120 4.31 3.65 -9.56
C PRO A 120 3.35 3.98 -10.71
N PHE A 121 2.21 3.30 -10.83
CA PHE A 121 1.21 3.62 -11.84
C PHE A 121 0.69 5.05 -11.71
N VAL A 122 0.35 5.50 -10.51
CA VAL A 122 -0.11 6.87 -10.25
C VAL A 122 0.99 7.88 -10.62
N LEU A 123 2.25 7.60 -10.27
CA LEU A 123 3.38 8.46 -10.61
C LEU A 123 3.61 8.56 -12.12
N ILE A 124 3.56 7.42 -12.82
CA ILE A 124 3.70 7.36 -14.30
C ILE A 124 2.59 8.17 -14.96
N MET A 125 1.34 7.97 -14.54
CA MET A 125 0.19 8.67 -15.11
C MET A 125 0.25 10.17 -14.82
N ALA A 126 0.66 10.57 -13.61
CA ALA A 126 0.83 11.97 -13.26
C ALA A 126 1.91 12.66 -14.13
N GLY A 127 3.05 11.99 -14.34
CA GLY A 127 4.12 12.48 -15.23
C GLY A 127 3.61 12.61 -16.67
N TYR A 128 3.01 11.57 -17.21
CA TYR A 128 2.48 11.56 -18.58
C TYR A 128 1.45 12.67 -18.81
N LEU A 129 0.49 12.82 -17.91
CA LEU A 129 -0.56 13.85 -18.03
C LEU A 129 0.00 15.27 -17.85
N SER A 130 1.07 15.42 -17.07
CA SER A 130 1.74 16.71 -16.90
C SER A 130 2.47 17.16 -18.17
N GLU A 131 3.06 16.23 -18.94
CA GLU A 131 3.72 16.53 -20.21
C GLU A 131 2.74 16.81 -21.35
N HIS A 132 1.54 16.22 -21.33
CA HIS A 132 0.54 16.31 -22.39
C HIS A 132 -0.63 17.24 -22.01
N ARG A 133 -0.39 18.18 -21.12
CA ARG A 133 -1.38 19.18 -20.74
C ARG A 133 -1.26 20.37 -21.70
N ASP A 134 -1.96 20.29 -22.85
CA ASP A 134 -2.21 21.44 -23.75
C ASP A 134 -3.13 22.45 -23.11
#